data_a921d988fbb89e9e70feeb5328ba17b9
#
_entry.id   a921d988fbb89e9e70feeb5328ba17b9
#
_cell.length_a   1.000
_cell.length_b   1.000
_cell.length_c   1.000
_cell.angle_alpha   90.00
_cell.angle_beta   90.00
_cell.angle_gamma   90.00
#
_symmetry.space_group_name_H-M   'P 1'
#
loop_
_entity.id
_entity.type
_entity.pdbx_description
1 polymer ?
#
loop_
_entity_poly.entity_id
_entity_poly.type
_entity_poly.pdbx_seq_one_letter_code
_entity_poly.pdbx_strand_id
1 'polypeptide(L)'
;MWCIHSHGDQHKEMTDYSLFPALNATLNGASAVLITTGRALIARQKIRLHRACMIAAFTTSSIFLVSYLYYHAHVGSVHFPGQGWVRPVYFTILISHTILAAAVVPLVVMSLTYGLKSRFDRHRRISRWTFPVWLYVSVTGVIVYVMLYQIYGGHA
;
A
#
# COMPACT_ATOMS: atom_id res chain seq x y z
N MET A 1 -11.07 37.35 -27.70
CA MET A 1 -9.80 37.47 -26.97
C MET A 1 -9.91 36.71 -25.66
N TRP A 2 -10.15 35.40 -25.76
CA TRP A 2 -10.34 34.51 -24.64
C TRP A 2 -9.87 33.12 -25.07
N CYS A 3 -8.61 32.75 -24.97
CA CYS A 3 -8.09 31.37 -25.14
C CYS A 3 -6.56 31.27 -25.03
N ILE A 4 -5.95 31.77 -23.95
CA ILE A 4 -4.50 31.53 -23.73
C ILE A 4 -4.16 31.11 -22.27
N HIS A 5 -5.15 30.88 -21.41
CA HIS A 5 -4.86 30.65 -19.98
C HIS A 5 -4.99 29.21 -19.50
N SER A 6 -5.27 28.24 -20.38
CA SER A 6 -5.62 26.87 -19.95
C SER A 6 -4.51 25.83 -20.13
N HIS A 7 -3.50 26.07 -20.93
CA HIS A 7 -2.49 25.03 -21.25
C HIS A 7 -1.34 24.94 -20.23
N GLY A 8 -0.99 26.05 -19.60
CA GLY A 8 0.10 26.11 -18.62
C GLY A 8 -0.27 25.49 -17.24
N ASP A 9 -1.51 25.66 -16.83
CA ASP A 9 -1.97 25.14 -15.53
C ASP A 9 -2.17 23.62 -15.56
N GLN A 10 -2.65 23.07 -16.64
CA GLN A 10 -2.82 21.62 -16.81
C GLN A 10 -1.49 20.86 -16.75
N HIS A 11 -0.43 21.42 -17.37
CA HIS A 11 0.91 20.83 -17.31
C HIS A 11 1.54 20.91 -15.93
N LYS A 12 1.26 21.96 -15.17
CA LYS A 12 1.79 22.13 -13.81
C LYS A 12 1.09 21.20 -12.80
N GLU A 13 -0.22 21.03 -12.92
CA GLU A 13 -0.97 20.08 -12.10
C GLU A 13 -0.58 18.62 -12.40
N MET A 14 -0.40 18.22 -13.65
CA MET A 14 0.01 16.87 -14.01
C MET A 14 1.41 16.51 -13.50
N THR A 15 2.33 17.48 -13.42
CA THR A 15 3.69 17.25 -12.89
C THR A 15 3.65 17.06 -11.37
N ASP A 16 2.71 17.67 -10.68
CA ASP A 16 2.60 17.60 -9.21
C ASP A 16 2.14 16.21 -8.71
N TYR A 17 1.35 15.48 -9.50
CA TYR A 17 0.85 14.15 -9.13
C TYR A 17 1.75 12.97 -9.58
N SER A 18 2.77 13.21 -10.40
CA SER A 18 3.63 12.16 -10.94
C SER A 18 4.47 11.41 -9.90
N LEU A 19 4.71 12.02 -8.75
CA LEU A 19 5.48 11.43 -7.65
C LEU A 19 4.65 10.49 -6.76
N PHE A 20 3.31 10.62 -6.75
CA PHE A 20 2.44 9.83 -5.86
C PHE A 20 2.51 8.32 -6.10
N PRO A 21 2.52 7.80 -7.34
CA PRO A 21 2.64 6.37 -7.56
C PRO A 21 3.95 5.78 -7.01
N ALA A 22 5.07 6.47 -7.21
CA ALA A 22 6.38 6.05 -6.71
C ALA A 22 6.44 6.12 -5.17
N LEU A 23 5.91 7.19 -4.57
CA LEU A 23 5.78 7.32 -3.13
C LEU A 23 4.94 6.18 -2.53
N ASN A 24 3.80 5.90 -3.12
CA ASN A 24 2.90 4.84 -2.68
C ASN A 24 3.55 3.46 -2.76
N ALA A 25 4.29 3.16 -3.82
CA ALA A 25 5.04 1.92 -3.96
C ALA A 25 6.16 1.81 -2.92
N THR A 26 6.89 2.91 -2.65
CA THR A 26 7.94 2.97 -1.63
C THR A 26 7.38 2.72 -0.22
N LEU A 27 6.24 3.33 0.12
CA LEU A 27 5.56 3.12 1.40
C LEU A 27 5.10 1.67 1.56
N ASN A 28 4.57 1.03 0.51
CA ASN A 28 4.23 -0.38 0.53
C ASN A 28 5.47 -1.28 0.72
N GLY A 29 6.56 -1.01 0.01
CA GLY A 29 7.82 -1.72 0.17
C GLY A 29 8.39 -1.58 1.59
N ALA A 30 8.39 -0.37 2.13
CA ALA A 30 8.82 -0.11 3.51
C ALA A 30 7.95 -0.87 4.53
N SER A 31 6.62 -0.90 4.34
CA SER A 31 5.72 -1.69 5.16
C SER A 31 6.07 -3.18 5.11
N ALA A 32 6.29 -3.75 3.92
CA ALA A 32 6.68 -5.16 3.77
C ALA A 32 7.96 -5.50 4.54
N VAL A 33 8.97 -4.64 4.46
CA VAL A 33 10.24 -4.80 5.21
C VAL A 33 10.00 -4.72 6.72
N LEU A 34 9.24 -3.72 7.18
CA LEU A 34 8.97 -3.51 8.61
C LEU A 34 8.19 -4.66 9.24
N ILE A 35 7.13 -5.15 8.59
CA ILE A 35 6.32 -6.27 9.14
C ILE A 35 7.11 -7.58 9.15
N THR A 36 7.93 -7.83 8.12
CA THR A 36 8.79 -9.03 8.05
C THR A 36 9.88 -8.97 9.12
N THR A 37 10.54 -7.83 9.27
CA THR A 37 11.54 -7.59 10.33
C THR A 37 10.90 -7.72 11.71
N GLY A 38 9.73 -7.13 11.93
CA GLY A 38 9.00 -7.24 13.18
C GLY A 38 8.62 -8.69 13.51
N ARG A 39 8.24 -9.48 12.51
CA ARG A 39 7.97 -10.91 12.69
C ARG A 39 9.22 -11.70 13.09
N ALA A 40 10.36 -11.39 12.46
CA ALA A 40 11.65 -12.00 12.80
C ALA A 40 12.12 -11.61 14.22
N LEU A 41 11.90 -10.38 14.61
CA LEU A 41 12.27 -9.87 15.94
C LEU A 41 11.46 -10.54 17.07
N ILE A 42 10.15 -10.76 16.87
CA ILE A 42 9.35 -11.46 17.89
C ILE A 42 9.73 -12.94 17.99
N ALA A 43 10.13 -13.57 16.89
CA ALA A 43 10.67 -14.93 16.92
C ALA A 43 11.97 -15.02 17.76
N ARG A 44 12.72 -13.91 17.84
CA ARG A 44 13.93 -13.77 18.66
C ARG A 44 13.67 -13.19 20.06
N GLN A 45 12.41 -13.15 20.50
CA GLN A 45 11.99 -12.61 21.80
C GLN A 45 12.33 -11.11 22.02
N LYS A 46 12.61 -10.35 20.95
CA LYS A 46 12.90 -8.92 21.02
C LYS A 46 11.61 -8.09 20.97
N ILE A 47 10.80 -8.18 22.03
CA ILE A 47 9.44 -7.62 22.11
C ILE A 47 9.40 -6.11 21.85
N ARG A 48 10.34 -5.33 22.44
CA ARG A 48 10.39 -3.86 22.25
C ARG A 48 10.59 -3.47 20.79
N LEU A 49 11.52 -4.12 20.12
CA LEU A 49 11.82 -3.86 18.71
C LEU A 49 10.68 -4.32 17.78
N HIS A 50 10.07 -5.48 18.07
CA HIS A 50 8.85 -5.92 17.37
C HIS A 50 7.76 -4.84 17.46
N ARG A 51 7.47 -4.33 18.68
CA ARG A 51 6.46 -3.29 18.88
C ARG A 51 6.78 -2.03 18.07
N ALA A 52 8.03 -1.58 18.07
CA ALA A 52 8.46 -0.41 17.30
C ALA A 52 8.27 -0.63 15.79
N CYS A 53 8.67 -1.79 15.26
CA CYS A 53 8.45 -2.15 13.85
C CYS A 53 6.97 -2.19 13.48
N MET A 54 6.10 -2.74 14.34
CA MET A 54 4.66 -2.81 14.06
C MET A 54 3.99 -1.44 14.06
N ILE A 55 4.38 -0.55 14.98
CA ILE A 55 3.89 0.84 15.01
C ILE A 55 4.38 1.59 13.77
N ALA A 56 5.66 1.48 13.42
CA ALA A 56 6.22 2.09 12.22
C ALA A 56 5.53 1.59 10.94
N ALA A 57 5.30 0.27 10.81
CA ALA A 57 4.58 -0.31 9.68
C ALA A 57 3.14 0.20 9.59
N PHE A 58 2.44 0.31 10.71
CA PHE A 58 1.09 0.87 10.75
C PHE A 58 1.07 2.33 10.30
N THR A 59 1.99 3.15 10.81
CA THR A 59 2.11 4.56 10.41
C THR A 59 2.40 4.68 8.91
N THR A 60 3.35 3.91 8.40
CA THR A 60 3.70 3.89 6.97
C THR A 60 2.51 3.48 6.09
N SER A 61 1.78 2.43 6.49
CA SER A 61 0.58 2.00 5.77
C SER A 61 -0.57 3.01 5.86
N SER A 62 -0.69 3.74 6.97
CA SER A 62 -1.70 4.80 7.11
C SER A 62 -1.38 6.00 6.20
N ILE A 63 -0.11 6.39 6.12
CA ILE A 63 0.35 7.44 5.19
C ILE A 63 0.09 6.99 3.74
N PHE A 64 0.42 5.74 3.42
CA PHE A 64 0.09 5.16 2.11
C PHE A 64 -1.41 5.27 1.79
N LEU A 65 -2.28 4.86 2.71
CA LEU A 65 -3.73 4.86 2.49
C LEU A 65 -4.26 6.28 2.22
N VAL A 66 -3.82 7.27 3.01
CA VAL A 66 -4.21 8.67 2.83
C VAL A 66 -3.70 9.21 1.49
N SER A 67 -2.42 8.98 1.17
CA SER A 67 -1.81 9.36 -0.10
C SER A 67 -2.52 8.73 -1.31
N TYR A 68 -2.84 7.45 -1.22
CA TYR A 68 -3.54 6.70 -2.25
C TYR A 68 -4.96 7.23 -2.50
N LEU A 69 -5.74 7.46 -1.43
CA LEU A 69 -7.09 8.01 -1.55
C LEU A 69 -7.07 9.42 -2.09
N TYR A 70 -6.13 10.25 -1.64
CA TYR A 70 -5.96 11.60 -2.15
C TYR A 70 -5.66 11.60 -3.66
N TYR A 71 -4.69 10.78 -4.09
CA TYR A 71 -4.33 10.64 -5.49
C TYR A 71 -5.52 10.19 -6.34
N HIS A 72 -6.25 9.15 -5.92
CA HIS A 72 -7.39 8.63 -6.66
C HIS A 72 -8.58 9.60 -6.71
N ALA A 73 -8.76 10.42 -5.70
CA ALA A 73 -9.81 11.46 -5.69
C ALA A 73 -9.55 12.59 -6.71
N HIS A 74 -8.26 12.86 -7.03
CA HIS A 74 -7.90 13.96 -7.93
C HIS A 74 -7.58 13.49 -9.36
N VAL A 75 -6.93 12.36 -9.50
CA VAL A 75 -6.46 11.85 -10.79
C VAL A 75 -7.39 10.76 -11.36
N GLY A 76 -8.15 10.08 -10.51
CA GLY A 76 -8.98 8.96 -10.90
C GLY A 76 -8.19 7.65 -11.10
N SER A 77 -8.69 6.77 -11.97
CA SER A 77 -8.07 5.46 -12.25
C SER A 77 -7.25 5.50 -13.54
N VAL A 78 -5.98 5.13 -13.43
CA VAL A 78 -5.08 5.00 -14.58
C VAL A 78 -5.39 3.73 -15.37
N HIS A 79 -5.52 3.84 -16.68
CA HIS A 79 -5.81 2.71 -17.55
C HIS A 79 -4.57 1.81 -17.72
N PHE A 80 -4.75 0.49 -17.57
CA PHE A 80 -3.67 -0.47 -17.82
C PHE A 80 -3.55 -0.74 -19.33
N PRO A 81 -2.43 -0.36 -19.98
CA PRO A 81 -2.29 -0.47 -21.45
C PRO A 81 -1.87 -1.87 -21.92
N GLY A 82 -1.50 -2.78 -21.03
CA GLY A 82 -1.08 -4.15 -21.36
C GLY A 82 -2.18 -4.96 -22.04
N GLN A 83 -1.80 -5.77 -23.04
CA GLN A 83 -2.72 -6.61 -23.82
C GLN A 83 -2.34 -8.09 -23.70
N GLY A 84 -3.21 -8.96 -24.20
CA GLY A 84 -3.02 -10.41 -24.15
C GLY A 84 -3.18 -11.00 -22.76
N TRP A 85 -2.42 -12.06 -22.47
CA TRP A 85 -2.51 -12.82 -21.21
C TRP A 85 -2.07 -12.05 -19.95
N VAL A 86 -1.29 -11.00 -20.14
CA VAL A 86 -0.83 -10.14 -19.02
C VAL A 86 -1.98 -9.36 -18.40
N ARG A 87 -2.96 -8.98 -19.19
CA ARG A 87 -4.12 -8.21 -18.74
C ARG A 87 -4.95 -8.95 -17.66
N PRO A 88 -5.37 -10.21 -17.85
CA PRO A 88 -6.07 -10.94 -16.78
C PRO A 88 -5.18 -11.17 -15.55
N VAL A 89 -3.88 -11.38 -15.69
CA VAL A 89 -2.95 -11.49 -14.55
C VAL A 89 -2.93 -10.22 -13.72
N TYR A 90 -2.75 -9.06 -14.38
CA TYR A 90 -2.76 -7.76 -13.72
C TYR A 90 -4.07 -7.52 -12.95
N PHE A 91 -5.22 -7.73 -13.59
CA PHE A 91 -6.51 -7.51 -12.95
C PHE A 91 -6.78 -8.50 -11.81
N THR A 92 -6.33 -9.73 -11.91
CA THR A 92 -6.43 -10.70 -10.80
C THR A 92 -5.64 -10.22 -9.58
N ILE A 93 -4.40 -9.76 -9.79
CA ILE A 93 -3.59 -9.20 -8.71
C ILE A 93 -4.23 -7.93 -8.14
N LEU A 94 -4.68 -7.02 -9.00
CA LEU A 94 -5.30 -5.76 -8.58
C LEU A 94 -6.58 -5.99 -7.76
N ILE A 95 -7.47 -6.85 -8.22
CA ILE A 95 -8.74 -7.14 -7.54
C ILE A 95 -8.49 -7.81 -6.19
N SER A 96 -7.65 -8.85 -6.15
CA SER A 96 -7.30 -9.53 -4.90
C SER A 96 -6.58 -8.60 -3.92
N HIS A 97 -5.66 -7.76 -4.42
CA HIS A 97 -5.02 -6.72 -3.64
C HIS A 97 -6.04 -5.76 -3.01
N THR A 98 -6.96 -5.23 -3.81
CA THR A 98 -7.94 -4.24 -3.34
C THR A 98 -8.89 -4.80 -2.29
N ILE A 99 -9.39 -6.02 -2.50
CA ILE A 99 -10.28 -6.70 -1.53
C ILE A 99 -9.53 -6.94 -0.22
N LEU A 100 -8.31 -7.46 -0.29
CA LEU A 100 -7.51 -7.74 0.91
C LEU A 100 -6.98 -6.47 1.56
N ALA A 101 -6.74 -5.39 0.82
CA ALA A 101 -6.39 -4.09 1.37
C ALA A 101 -7.52 -3.50 2.22
N ALA A 102 -8.77 -3.66 1.80
CA ALA A 102 -9.92 -3.27 2.63
C ALA A 102 -10.04 -4.16 3.88
N ALA A 103 -9.83 -5.47 3.74
CA ALA A 103 -9.92 -6.42 4.85
C ALA A 103 -8.78 -6.27 5.86
N VAL A 104 -7.57 -5.90 5.44
CA VAL A 104 -6.42 -5.79 6.33
C VAL A 104 -6.53 -4.64 7.32
N VAL A 105 -7.23 -3.56 6.99
CA VAL A 105 -7.36 -2.38 7.85
C VAL A 105 -7.96 -2.75 9.23
N PRO A 106 -9.15 -3.35 9.33
CA PRO A 106 -9.68 -3.74 10.63
C PRO A 106 -8.82 -4.81 11.33
N LEU A 107 -8.20 -5.72 10.59
CA LEU A 107 -7.33 -6.75 11.16
C LEU A 107 -6.10 -6.15 11.84
N VAL A 108 -5.46 -5.17 11.20
CA VAL A 108 -4.29 -4.48 11.76
C VAL A 108 -4.67 -3.67 12.98
N VAL A 109 -5.77 -2.90 12.93
CA VAL A 109 -6.26 -2.10 14.06
C VAL A 109 -6.56 -3.00 15.26
N MET A 110 -7.27 -4.11 15.07
CA MET A 110 -7.56 -5.07 16.15
C MET A 110 -6.28 -5.71 16.69
N SER A 111 -5.36 -6.12 15.81
CA SER A 111 -4.09 -6.73 16.21
C SER A 111 -3.26 -5.78 17.08
N LEU A 112 -3.10 -4.52 16.64
CA LEU A 112 -2.39 -3.49 17.41
C LEU A 112 -3.09 -3.20 18.75
N THR A 113 -4.40 -3.03 18.74
CA THR A 113 -5.17 -2.77 19.96
C THR A 113 -4.99 -3.88 21.00
N TYR A 114 -5.03 -5.14 20.59
CA TYR A 114 -4.79 -6.25 21.51
C TYR A 114 -3.34 -6.31 22.01
N GLY A 115 -2.37 -6.03 21.13
CA GLY A 115 -0.96 -5.96 21.51
C GLY A 115 -0.67 -4.85 22.52
N LEU A 116 -1.22 -3.65 22.29
CA LEU A 116 -1.04 -2.49 23.15
C LEU A 116 -1.75 -2.66 24.51
N LYS A 117 -2.90 -3.32 24.54
CA LYS A 117 -3.66 -3.66 25.77
C LYS A 117 -3.13 -4.91 26.47
N SER A 118 -1.97 -5.44 26.10
CA SER A 118 -1.34 -6.63 26.68
C SER A 118 -2.23 -7.90 26.64
N ARG A 119 -3.21 -7.95 25.73
CA ARG A 119 -4.06 -9.13 25.49
C ARG A 119 -3.38 -10.07 24.48
N PHE A 120 -2.25 -10.64 24.87
CA PHE A 120 -1.35 -11.37 23.97
C PHE A 120 -1.97 -12.61 23.32
N ASP A 121 -2.90 -13.31 23.98
CA ASP A 121 -3.59 -14.46 23.40
C ASP A 121 -4.45 -14.06 22.20
N ARG A 122 -5.23 -12.98 22.36
CA ARG A 122 -6.05 -12.43 21.28
C ARG A 122 -5.18 -11.82 20.17
N HIS A 123 -4.12 -11.08 20.55
CA HIS A 123 -3.14 -10.55 19.60
C HIS A 123 -2.53 -11.67 18.75
N ARG A 124 -2.05 -12.75 19.36
CA ARG A 124 -1.44 -13.89 18.67
C ARG A 124 -2.42 -14.58 17.72
N ARG A 125 -3.68 -14.75 18.15
CA ARG A 125 -4.71 -15.37 17.32
C ARG A 125 -5.00 -14.55 16.06
N ILE A 126 -5.19 -13.24 16.19
CA ILE A 126 -5.53 -12.37 15.05
C ILE A 126 -4.32 -12.12 14.16
N SER A 127 -3.13 -11.94 14.73
CA SER A 127 -1.90 -11.67 13.98
C SER A 127 -1.50 -12.83 13.06
N ARG A 128 -1.94 -14.07 13.34
CA ARG A 128 -1.74 -15.24 12.47
C ARG A 128 -2.35 -15.00 11.08
N TRP A 129 -3.49 -14.30 11.02
CA TRP A 129 -4.16 -13.95 9.77
C TRP A 129 -3.74 -12.58 9.25
N THR A 130 -3.56 -11.61 10.15
CA THR A 130 -3.16 -10.25 9.79
C THR A 130 -1.82 -10.21 9.07
N PHE A 131 -0.82 -10.96 9.56
CA PHE A 131 0.53 -10.93 9.01
C PHE A 131 0.57 -11.34 7.52
N PRO A 132 0.08 -12.53 7.10
CA PRO A 132 0.15 -12.92 5.69
C PRO A 132 -0.70 -12.02 4.79
N VAL A 133 -1.86 -11.56 5.25
CA VAL A 133 -2.70 -10.64 4.46
C VAL A 133 -2.02 -9.29 4.30
N TRP A 134 -1.46 -8.74 5.37
CA TRP A 134 -0.75 -7.46 5.31
C TRP A 134 0.49 -7.53 4.42
N LEU A 135 1.28 -8.60 4.55
CA LEU A 135 2.44 -8.82 3.69
C LEU A 135 2.03 -8.95 2.22
N TYR A 136 1.01 -9.74 1.93
CA TYR A 136 0.48 -9.88 0.58
C TYR A 136 0.08 -8.54 -0.02
N VAL A 137 -0.71 -7.74 0.70
CA VAL A 137 -1.15 -6.41 0.25
C VAL A 137 0.04 -5.49 0.01
N SER A 138 1.01 -5.46 0.92
CA SER A 138 2.20 -4.61 0.78
C SER A 138 3.05 -5.00 -0.44
N VAL A 139 3.26 -6.29 -0.68
CA VAL A 139 4.04 -6.79 -1.83
C VAL A 139 3.29 -6.59 -3.15
N THR A 140 2.01 -6.95 -3.19
CA THR A 140 1.21 -6.80 -4.43
C THR A 140 0.98 -5.35 -4.81
N GLY A 141 0.93 -4.42 -3.84
CA GLY A 141 0.90 -2.98 -4.12
C GLY A 141 2.14 -2.51 -4.88
N VAL A 142 3.33 -3.01 -4.53
CA VAL A 142 4.57 -2.73 -5.29
C VAL A 142 4.51 -3.37 -6.68
N ILE A 143 4.02 -4.61 -6.78
CA ILE A 143 3.89 -5.32 -8.06
C ILE A 143 2.95 -4.57 -9.01
N VAL A 144 1.79 -4.14 -8.53
CA VAL A 144 0.82 -3.35 -9.32
C VAL A 144 1.47 -2.06 -9.85
N TYR A 145 2.22 -1.36 -9.01
CA TYR A 145 2.95 -0.16 -9.42
C TYR A 145 3.97 -0.46 -10.51
N VAL A 146 4.82 -1.48 -10.31
CA VAL A 146 5.87 -1.85 -11.28
C VAL A 146 5.25 -2.26 -12.61
N MET A 147 4.19 -3.07 -12.58
CA MET A 147 3.50 -3.47 -13.81
C MET A 147 2.89 -2.27 -14.52
N LEU A 148 2.17 -1.40 -13.80
CA LEU A 148 1.44 -0.29 -14.43
C LEU A 148 2.38 0.79 -14.95
N TYR A 149 3.32 1.25 -14.15
CA TYR A 149 4.12 2.45 -14.45
C TYR A 149 5.50 2.14 -15.02
N GLN A 150 6.16 1.07 -14.60
CA GLN A 150 7.54 0.79 -15.03
C GLN A 150 7.61 -0.11 -16.27
N ILE A 151 6.72 -1.10 -16.37
CA ILE A 151 6.78 -2.07 -17.48
C ILE A 151 5.88 -1.62 -18.63
N TYR A 152 4.67 -1.17 -18.35
CA TYR A 152 3.68 -0.87 -19.37
C TYR A 152 3.44 0.64 -19.60
N GLY A 153 4.16 1.52 -18.88
CA GLY A 153 4.17 2.96 -19.12
C GLY A 153 2.80 3.63 -18.97
N GLY A 154 2.00 3.19 -18.00
CA GLY A 154 0.73 3.82 -17.68
C GLY A 154 0.96 5.27 -17.24
N HIS A 155 0.43 6.23 -18.02
CA HIS A 155 0.44 7.65 -17.68
C HIS A 155 -0.96 8.08 -17.24
N ALA A 156 -1.00 8.96 -16.24
CA ALA A 156 -2.23 9.61 -15.80
C ALA A 156 -2.59 10.76 -16.74
#